data_9f2ce64f373756dc891c69e8a9fe98c7
#
_entry.id   9f2ce64f373756dc891c69e8a9fe98c7
#
_cell.length_a   1.000
_cell.length_b   1.000
_cell.length_c   1.000
_cell.angle_alpha   90.00
_cell.angle_beta   90.00
_cell.angle_gamma   90.00
#
_symmetry.space_group_name_H-M   'P 1'
#
loop_
_entity.id
_entity.type
_entity.pdbx_description
1 polymer ?
#
loop_
_entity_poly.entity_id
_entity_poly.type
_entity_poly.pdbx_seq_one_letter_code
_entity_poly.pdbx_strand_id
1 'polypeptide(L)'
;MKKNLSIVLSLIVMGIFSPAFANSIKWSMPGDSLTLDPHAQNEGPTHMVSRQVYEGLVTPGLNMEILPQLAESWTATADDTWIFNIRRGVTFHDGSSLTASDVAFSINRAKTAPSDMVDLIKSVKSATAIDDHTVEVKTDGPNPILLNQLTQIFVMSEAWAKANGCEASYNWDAGETSYCASNTNGTGPFEITFREQDVRTVFEKNNNWWGNHYKHNIDKIELLPIKNDATRVAALLSGEIDYTNVVPVQDIKRINSSSGHAVKMTPQNRTIFFGMDQGSAELNSSNVKGKNPFADKRVRLAMYHALDMDAIKDKVMRGQSVPAGIITAPGVNGHTAARDQRMAYDPEMSKQLLAEAGYPNGFELTLDCPNDRYINDEAICVAAIGMFAKIGVTVNLDAKTKSQHFSEVKGGDANGMTSDMYMLGWGVPTFDSHYVYSYLFESSGSWNKVNFSNARVDELVAAMGVETDLDKRNAMIAEAWDITQDDVTYLPLHHQVVNQASKSNVDVPIRMNNEPLFRFANVK
;
A
#
# COMPACT_ATOMS: atom_id res chain seq x y z
N MET A 1 -81.83 33.10 4.85
CA MET A 1 -80.68 33.34 3.91
C MET A 1 -79.43 32.88 4.60
N LYS A 2 -78.92 31.67 4.27
CA LYS A 2 -77.67 31.10 4.79
C LYS A 2 -76.62 31.23 3.69
N LYS A 3 -75.55 32.00 3.92
CA LYS A 3 -74.41 32.10 3.02
C LYS A 3 -73.39 31.00 3.38
N ASN A 4 -73.18 30.05 2.48
CA ASN A 4 -72.11 29.07 2.59
C ASN A 4 -70.79 29.72 2.15
N LEU A 5 -69.81 29.73 3.05
CA LEU A 5 -68.44 30.21 2.78
C LEU A 5 -67.59 28.93 2.53
N SER A 6 -67.25 28.67 1.27
CA SER A 6 -66.33 27.61 0.90
C SER A 6 -64.90 28.09 1.03
N ILE A 7 -64.13 27.54 1.99
CA ILE A 7 -62.69 27.75 2.14
C ILE A 7 -61.98 26.70 1.24
N VAL A 8 -61.33 27.18 0.18
CA VAL A 8 -60.43 26.38 -0.65
C VAL A 8 -59.06 26.37 0.02
N LEU A 9 -58.70 25.21 0.58
CA LEU A 9 -57.39 24.97 1.18
C LEU A 9 -56.42 24.53 0.07
N SER A 10 -55.60 25.45 -0.45
CA SER A 10 -54.51 25.14 -1.40
C SER A 10 -53.34 24.50 -0.65
N LEU A 11 -53.19 23.18 -0.75
CA LEU A 11 -51.98 22.47 -0.33
C LEU A 11 -50.83 22.80 -1.29
N ILE A 12 -49.88 23.63 -0.86
CA ILE A 12 -48.58 23.80 -1.50
C ILE A 12 -47.73 22.60 -1.10
N VAL A 13 -47.61 21.62 -1.99
CA VAL A 13 -46.63 20.54 -1.86
C VAL A 13 -45.29 21.16 -2.25
N MET A 14 -44.50 21.56 -1.25
CA MET A 14 -43.07 21.83 -1.46
C MET A 14 -42.38 20.52 -1.74
N GLY A 15 -42.19 20.20 -3.00
CA GLY A 15 -41.32 19.13 -3.42
C GLY A 15 -39.89 19.44 -2.95
N ILE A 16 -39.38 18.69 -1.98
CA ILE A 16 -37.97 18.67 -1.64
C ILE A 16 -37.26 18.04 -2.85
N PHE A 17 -36.79 18.87 -3.77
CA PHE A 17 -35.84 18.42 -4.79
C PHE A 17 -34.52 18.10 -4.08
N SER A 18 -34.34 16.87 -3.63
CA SER A 18 -32.99 16.36 -3.42
C SER A 18 -32.31 16.33 -4.78
N PRO A 19 -31.14 16.95 -4.95
CA PRO A 19 -30.40 16.83 -6.20
C PRO A 19 -30.14 15.32 -6.42
N ALA A 20 -30.75 14.78 -7.45
CA ALA A 20 -30.45 13.42 -7.89
C ALA A 20 -29.04 13.48 -8.51
N PHE A 21 -28.03 13.02 -7.79
CA PHE A 21 -26.72 12.76 -8.38
C PHE A 21 -26.91 11.69 -9.47
N ALA A 22 -26.79 12.08 -10.72
CA ALA A 22 -27.10 11.21 -11.84
C ALA A 22 -26.12 10.02 -11.92
N ASN A 23 -24.87 10.21 -11.46
CA ASN A 23 -23.81 9.22 -11.53
C ASN A 23 -23.08 9.10 -10.18
N SER A 24 -23.57 8.22 -9.33
CA SER A 24 -22.97 7.89 -8.04
C SER A 24 -22.36 6.50 -8.03
N ILE A 25 -21.30 6.31 -7.25
CA ILE A 25 -20.67 5.01 -6.97
C ILE A 25 -20.64 4.78 -5.46
N LYS A 26 -21.23 3.65 -5.03
CA LYS A 26 -21.03 3.12 -3.68
C LYS A 26 -19.84 2.17 -3.71
N TRP A 27 -18.73 2.65 -3.16
CA TRP A 27 -17.47 1.94 -3.08
C TRP A 27 -17.32 1.24 -1.73
N SER A 28 -16.81 0.01 -1.70
CA SER A 28 -16.49 -0.70 -0.46
C SER A 28 -15.09 -1.26 -0.48
N MET A 29 -14.44 -1.24 0.67
CA MET A 29 -13.18 -1.92 0.97
C MET A 29 -13.24 -2.52 2.38
N PRO A 30 -12.31 -3.45 2.75
CA PRO A 30 -12.35 -4.13 4.05
C PRO A 30 -12.17 -3.20 5.26
N GLY A 31 -11.39 -2.13 5.12
CA GLY A 31 -11.14 -1.15 6.18
C GLY A 31 -11.25 0.27 5.66
N ASP A 32 -11.32 1.24 6.54
CA ASP A 32 -11.32 2.67 6.23
C ASP A 32 -9.88 3.23 6.23
N SER A 33 -9.70 4.49 5.80
CA SER A 33 -8.50 5.25 6.04
C SER A 33 -8.35 5.53 7.54
N LEU A 34 -7.12 5.44 8.06
CA LEU A 34 -6.84 5.71 9.47
C LEU A 34 -6.93 7.20 9.79
N THR A 35 -6.68 8.04 8.80
CA THR A 35 -6.68 9.51 8.91
C THR A 35 -6.99 10.14 7.57
N LEU A 36 -7.37 11.43 7.57
CA LEU A 36 -7.43 12.26 6.38
C LEU A 36 -6.20 13.17 6.24
N ASP A 37 -5.31 13.22 7.23
CA ASP A 37 -4.00 13.88 7.08
C ASP A 37 -3.12 13.05 6.14
N PRO A 38 -2.72 13.59 4.98
CA PRO A 38 -2.03 12.81 3.95
C PRO A 38 -0.59 12.46 4.30
N HIS A 39 -0.05 12.96 5.41
CA HIS A 39 1.33 12.73 5.84
C HIS A 39 1.45 11.95 7.16
N ALA A 40 0.35 11.68 7.86
CA ALA A 40 0.38 11.05 9.18
C ALA A 40 0.39 9.52 9.11
N GLN A 41 0.06 8.91 7.97
CA GLN A 41 0.09 7.46 7.78
C GLN A 41 0.50 7.07 6.36
N ASN A 42 1.43 6.12 6.26
CA ASN A 42 1.91 5.55 4.99
C ASN A 42 1.30 4.15 4.77
N GLU A 43 -0.03 4.10 4.52
CA GLU A 43 -0.72 2.83 4.27
C GLU A 43 -1.74 2.92 3.13
N GLY A 44 -2.02 1.75 2.50
CA GLY A 44 -2.84 1.69 1.28
C GLY A 44 -4.23 2.31 1.38
N PRO A 45 -5.09 1.93 2.35
CA PRO A 45 -6.42 2.52 2.51
C PRO A 45 -6.40 4.04 2.66
N THR A 46 -5.46 4.60 3.45
CA THR A 46 -5.28 6.05 3.60
C THR A 46 -4.90 6.70 2.27
N HIS A 47 -3.97 6.12 1.51
CA HIS A 47 -3.60 6.62 0.17
C HIS A 47 -4.77 6.56 -0.81
N MET A 48 -5.59 5.50 -0.79
CA MET A 48 -6.78 5.37 -1.66
C MET A 48 -7.78 6.52 -1.46
N VAL A 49 -8.02 6.91 -0.21
CA VAL A 49 -8.89 8.05 0.14
C VAL A 49 -8.21 9.37 -0.22
N SER A 50 -6.96 9.55 0.18
CA SER A 50 -6.19 10.79 -0.07
C SER A 50 -6.12 11.14 -1.55
N ARG A 51 -5.91 10.17 -2.45
CA ARG A 51 -5.82 10.39 -3.91
C ARG A 51 -7.12 10.88 -4.57
N GLN A 52 -8.26 10.81 -3.89
CA GLN A 52 -9.50 11.39 -4.41
C GLN A 52 -9.59 12.89 -4.11
N VAL A 53 -8.90 13.33 -3.05
CA VAL A 53 -9.02 14.67 -2.43
C VAL A 53 -7.79 15.53 -2.67
N TYR A 54 -6.60 14.93 -2.56
CA TYR A 54 -5.32 15.62 -2.71
C TYR A 54 -4.60 15.21 -4.00
N GLU A 55 -3.70 16.06 -4.43
CA GLU A 55 -2.82 15.84 -5.56
C GLU A 55 -1.36 16.10 -5.18
N GLY A 56 -0.44 15.40 -5.85
CA GLY A 56 0.99 15.61 -5.72
C GLY A 56 1.56 16.44 -6.86
N LEU A 57 2.86 16.69 -6.85
CA LEU A 57 3.57 17.29 -8.00
C LEU A 57 3.42 16.43 -9.24
N VAL A 58 3.59 15.14 -9.07
CA VAL A 58 3.49 14.10 -10.10
C VAL A 58 2.57 12.99 -9.61
N THR A 59 2.04 12.20 -10.52
CA THR A 59 1.13 11.10 -10.20
C THR A 59 1.45 9.86 -11.04
N PRO A 60 1.27 8.63 -10.51
CA PRO A 60 1.36 7.45 -11.35
C PRO A 60 0.13 7.34 -12.25
N GLY A 61 0.36 7.13 -13.55
CA GLY A 61 -0.66 6.86 -14.55
C GLY A 61 -1.32 5.49 -14.38
N LEU A 62 -2.13 5.09 -15.35
CA LEU A 62 -2.83 3.79 -15.30
C LEU A 62 -1.87 2.60 -15.40
N ASN A 63 -0.77 2.77 -16.13
CA ASN A 63 0.30 1.77 -16.27
C ASN A 63 1.49 2.08 -15.36
N MET A 64 1.30 2.92 -14.33
CA MET A 64 2.30 3.33 -13.35
C MET A 64 3.43 4.23 -13.88
N GLU A 65 3.33 4.72 -15.12
CA GLU A 65 4.20 5.77 -15.65
C GLU A 65 4.05 7.07 -14.85
N ILE A 66 5.15 7.82 -14.71
CA ILE A 66 5.12 9.12 -14.00
C ILE A 66 4.50 10.18 -14.91
N LEU A 67 3.40 10.76 -14.49
CA LEU A 67 2.68 11.81 -15.21
C LEU A 67 2.76 13.15 -14.46
N PRO A 68 2.79 14.29 -15.20
CA PRO A 68 2.57 15.62 -14.62
C PRO A 68 1.23 15.69 -13.88
N GLN A 69 1.21 16.35 -12.71
CA GLN A 69 -0.03 16.65 -11.98
C GLN A 69 -0.05 18.13 -11.58
N LEU A 70 0.28 18.51 -10.36
CA LEU A 70 0.39 19.93 -9.98
C LEU A 70 1.66 20.58 -10.56
N ALA A 71 2.72 19.80 -10.85
CA ALA A 71 3.81 20.25 -11.71
C ALA A 71 3.46 19.98 -13.18
N GLU A 72 3.59 21.01 -14.05
CA GLU A 72 3.45 20.87 -15.50
C GLU A 72 4.72 20.28 -16.13
N SER A 73 5.88 20.59 -15.54
CA SER A 73 7.19 20.11 -15.96
C SER A 73 8.19 20.20 -14.82
N TRP A 74 9.30 19.50 -15.01
CA TRP A 74 10.42 19.52 -14.07
C TRP A 74 11.76 19.32 -14.80
N THR A 75 12.84 19.76 -14.18
CA THR A 75 14.21 19.60 -14.71
C THR A 75 15.18 19.43 -13.56
N ALA A 76 16.07 18.45 -13.64
CA ALA A 76 17.23 18.39 -12.79
C ALA A 76 18.25 19.41 -13.32
N THR A 77 18.55 20.45 -12.53
CA THR A 77 19.49 21.52 -12.89
C THR A 77 20.89 21.25 -12.36
N ALA A 78 21.00 20.36 -11.38
CA ALA A 78 22.24 19.79 -10.87
C ALA A 78 21.93 18.38 -10.33
N ASP A 79 22.96 17.64 -9.95
CA ASP A 79 22.82 16.27 -9.43
C ASP A 79 21.90 16.19 -8.19
N ASP A 80 21.85 17.25 -7.40
CA ASP A 80 21.10 17.35 -6.15
C ASP A 80 19.97 18.40 -6.20
N THR A 81 19.66 18.98 -7.36
CA THR A 81 18.73 20.11 -7.46
C THR A 81 17.75 19.93 -8.60
N TRP A 82 16.46 19.95 -8.25
CA TRP A 82 15.34 19.85 -9.17
C TRP A 82 14.51 21.11 -9.14
N ILE A 83 14.09 21.59 -10.32
CA ILE A 83 13.15 22.70 -10.49
C ILE A 83 11.83 22.14 -11.03
N PHE A 84 10.73 22.48 -10.34
CA PHE A 84 9.36 22.13 -10.74
C PHE A 84 8.59 23.38 -11.10
N ASN A 85 7.96 23.40 -12.28
CA ASN A 85 7.05 24.46 -12.71
C ASN A 85 5.62 24.08 -12.30
N ILE A 86 5.02 24.90 -11.43
CA ILE A 86 3.72 24.64 -10.83
C ILE A 86 2.60 25.19 -11.72
N ARG A 87 1.57 24.38 -11.90
CA ARG A 87 0.38 24.69 -12.72
C ARG A 87 -0.32 25.94 -12.24
N ARG A 88 -0.70 26.79 -13.20
CA ARG A 88 -1.46 28.02 -12.93
C ARG A 88 -2.96 27.75 -12.89
N GLY A 89 -3.70 28.54 -12.11
CA GLY A 89 -5.16 28.50 -12.06
C GLY A 89 -5.74 27.29 -11.31
N VAL A 90 -4.92 26.57 -10.56
CA VAL A 90 -5.40 25.53 -9.65
C VAL A 90 -5.89 26.16 -8.36
N THR A 91 -7.04 25.70 -7.86
CA THR A 91 -7.59 26.12 -6.56
C THR A 91 -7.74 24.94 -5.63
N PHE A 92 -7.59 25.18 -4.35
CA PHE A 92 -8.02 24.28 -3.29
C PHE A 92 -9.56 24.25 -3.21
N HIS A 93 -10.11 23.28 -2.48
CA HIS A 93 -11.55 23.10 -2.30
C HIS A 93 -12.24 24.30 -1.64
N ASP A 94 -11.52 25.06 -0.81
CA ASP A 94 -12.01 26.33 -0.23
C ASP A 94 -11.97 27.52 -1.18
N GLY A 95 -11.51 27.33 -2.42
CA GLY A 95 -11.38 28.35 -3.45
C GLY A 95 -10.09 29.17 -3.39
N SER A 96 -9.21 28.95 -2.42
CA SER A 96 -7.89 29.59 -2.38
C SER A 96 -6.99 29.06 -3.49
N SER A 97 -6.10 29.91 -4.01
CA SER A 97 -5.19 29.56 -5.11
C SER A 97 -4.01 28.73 -4.62
N LEU A 98 -3.66 27.68 -5.39
CA LEU A 98 -2.41 26.96 -5.21
C LEU A 98 -1.21 27.83 -5.62
N THR A 99 -0.17 27.82 -4.79
CA THR A 99 1.11 28.47 -5.05
C THR A 99 2.27 27.51 -4.80
N ALA A 100 3.46 27.89 -5.24
CA ALA A 100 4.69 27.16 -4.96
C ALA A 100 5.01 27.08 -3.45
N SER A 101 4.51 28.03 -2.63
CA SER A 101 4.64 28.00 -1.17
C SER A 101 3.92 26.79 -0.57
N ASP A 102 2.71 26.47 -1.04
CA ASP A 102 1.94 25.31 -0.57
C ASP A 102 2.66 24.00 -0.87
N VAL A 103 3.30 23.91 -2.04
CA VAL A 103 4.11 22.74 -2.44
C VAL A 103 5.34 22.61 -1.55
N ALA A 104 6.10 23.70 -1.38
CA ALA A 104 7.30 23.71 -0.54
C ALA A 104 6.95 23.37 0.92
N PHE A 105 5.87 23.97 1.45
CA PHE A 105 5.32 23.64 2.77
C PHE A 105 5.04 22.13 2.90
N SER A 106 4.30 21.55 1.95
CA SER A 106 3.87 20.16 2.00
C SER A 106 5.03 19.18 1.98
N ILE A 107 6.04 19.39 1.11
CA ILE A 107 7.24 18.57 1.06
C ILE A 107 8.02 18.67 2.37
N ASN A 108 8.25 19.89 2.89
CA ASN A 108 8.97 20.10 4.14
C ASN A 108 8.22 19.54 5.34
N ARG A 109 6.88 19.59 5.35
CA ARG A 109 6.03 18.95 6.36
C ARG A 109 6.16 17.43 6.31
N ALA A 110 6.08 16.84 5.11
CA ALA A 110 6.17 15.39 4.93
C ALA A 110 7.53 14.81 5.35
N LYS A 111 8.64 15.53 5.16
CA LYS A 111 9.99 15.10 5.56
C LYS A 111 10.31 15.29 7.03
N THR A 112 9.43 15.93 7.82
CA THR A 112 9.68 16.29 9.22
C THR A 112 8.84 15.42 10.15
N ALA A 113 9.50 14.79 11.15
CA ALA A 113 8.80 14.01 12.17
C ALA A 113 7.75 14.89 12.90
N PRO A 114 6.58 14.32 13.27
CA PRO A 114 6.26 12.89 13.29
C PRO A 114 5.57 12.34 12.02
N SER A 115 5.78 12.92 10.84
CA SER A 115 5.25 12.40 9.58
C SER A 115 5.69 10.96 9.31
N ASP A 116 4.78 10.11 8.87
CA ASP A 116 5.08 8.73 8.45
C ASP A 116 5.69 8.66 7.02
N MET A 117 5.85 9.83 6.35
CA MET A 117 6.50 9.95 5.05
C MET A 117 8.01 10.25 5.12
N VAL A 118 8.56 10.43 6.33
CA VAL A 118 9.98 10.83 6.53
C VAL A 118 10.94 9.88 5.81
N ASP A 119 10.78 8.58 6.01
CA ASP A 119 11.68 7.59 5.41
C ASP A 119 11.57 7.53 3.89
N LEU A 120 10.37 7.80 3.35
CA LEU A 120 10.13 7.79 1.91
C LEU A 120 10.93 8.87 1.17
N ILE A 121 11.07 10.05 1.77
CA ILE A 121 11.75 11.21 1.18
C ILE A 121 12.94 11.68 2.01
N LYS A 122 13.58 10.77 2.76
CA LYS A 122 14.72 11.09 3.64
C LYS A 122 15.88 11.82 2.93
N SER A 123 16.07 11.55 1.65
CA SER A 123 17.08 12.23 0.82
C SER A 123 16.71 13.66 0.43
N VAL A 124 15.46 14.08 0.60
CA VAL A 124 15.08 15.48 0.33
C VAL A 124 15.59 16.38 1.44
N LYS A 125 16.51 17.29 1.08
CA LYS A 125 17.10 18.25 2.01
C LYS A 125 16.17 19.43 2.28
N SER A 126 15.61 20.01 1.23
CA SER A 126 14.67 21.13 1.33
C SER A 126 13.80 21.25 0.08
N ALA A 127 12.62 21.86 0.24
CA ALA A 127 11.83 22.42 -0.83
C ALA A 127 11.65 23.91 -0.58
N THR A 128 11.83 24.74 -1.60
CA THR A 128 11.79 26.21 -1.50
C THR A 128 11.00 26.80 -2.67
N ALA A 129 10.03 27.64 -2.41
CA ALA A 129 9.36 28.43 -3.44
C ALA A 129 10.32 29.54 -3.93
N ILE A 130 10.61 29.55 -5.22
CA ILE A 130 11.44 30.57 -5.87
C ILE A 130 10.59 31.77 -6.26
N ASP A 131 9.41 31.49 -6.75
CA ASP A 131 8.33 32.43 -7.04
C ASP A 131 6.97 31.71 -6.85
N ASP A 132 5.86 32.34 -7.22
CA ASP A 132 4.51 31.77 -7.02
C ASP A 132 4.27 30.45 -7.77
N HIS A 133 5.09 30.11 -8.78
CA HIS A 133 4.90 28.96 -9.65
C HIS A 133 6.16 28.14 -9.88
N THR A 134 7.21 28.37 -9.11
CA THR A 134 8.48 27.63 -9.24
C THR A 134 8.94 27.12 -7.89
N VAL A 135 9.14 25.80 -7.79
CA VAL A 135 9.68 25.15 -6.58
C VAL A 135 11.04 24.54 -6.89
N GLU A 136 12.02 24.87 -6.06
CA GLU A 136 13.29 24.17 -6.01
C GLU A 136 13.22 23.05 -4.95
N VAL A 137 13.58 21.84 -5.33
CA VAL A 137 13.76 20.71 -4.41
C VAL A 137 15.22 20.30 -4.42
N LYS A 138 15.86 20.37 -3.27
CA LYS A 138 17.23 19.91 -3.07
C LYS A 138 17.27 18.56 -2.37
N THR A 139 18.17 17.71 -2.80
CA THR A 139 18.41 16.38 -2.22
C THR A 139 19.82 16.30 -1.61
N ASP A 140 20.09 15.29 -0.80
CA ASP A 140 21.41 15.01 -0.23
C ASP A 140 22.25 14.20 -1.23
N GLY A 141 22.53 14.79 -2.40
CA GLY A 141 23.16 14.16 -3.56
C GLY A 141 22.13 13.71 -4.60
N PRO A 142 22.57 13.01 -5.66
CA PRO A 142 21.71 12.52 -6.72
C PRO A 142 20.59 11.64 -6.18
N ASN A 143 19.36 11.80 -6.71
CA ASN A 143 18.23 10.94 -6.38
C ASN A 143 17.48 10.52 -7.66
N PRO A 144 17.79 9.36 -8.25
CA PRO A 144 17.20 8.90 -9.50
C PRO A 144 15.72 8.52 -9.37
N ILE A 145 15.21 8.32 -8.14
CA ILE A 145 13.82 7.92 -7.88
C ILE A 145 12.98 9.02 -7.21
N LEU A 146 13.47 10.27 -7.17
CA LEU A 146 12.76 11.38 -6.52
C LEU A 146 11.33 11.52 -7.04
N LEU A 147 11.12 11.45 -8.36
CA LEU A 147 9.79 11.57 -8.94
C LEU A 147 8.84 10.46 -8.47
N ASN A 148 9.34 9.22 -8.37
CA ASN A 148 8.57 8.10 -7.84
C ASN A 148 8.17 8.33 -6.37
N GLN A 149 9.10 8.82 -5.55
CA GLN A 149 8.85 9.16 -4.14
C GLN A 149 7.82 10.27 -4.03
N LEU A 150 7.94 11.33 -4.83
CA LEU A 150 7.01 12.47 -4.84
C LEU A 150 5.59 12.12 -5.29
N THR A 151 5.36 10.96 -5.94
CA THR A 151 3.99 10.50 -6.22
C THR A 151 3.18 10.20 -4.97
N GLN A 152 3.82 10.03 -3.83
CA GLN A 152 3.20 9.73 -2.53
C GLN A 152 3.09 10.97 -1.64
N ILE A 153 3.67 12.10 -2.05
CA ILE A 153 3.63 13.34 -1.27
C ILE A 153 2.52 14.25 -1.81
N PHE A 154 1.48 14.38 -1.03
CA PHE A 154 0.31 15.18 -1.38
C PHE A 154 0.46 16.63 -0.93
N VAL A 155 -0.06 17.57 -1.73
CA VAL A 155 0.01 19.00 -1.45
C VAL A 155 -1.20 19.44 -0.64
N MET A 156 -0.94 20.17 0.45
CA MET A 156 -1.91 20.79 1.34
C MET A 156 -1.80 22.32 1.22
N SER A 157 -2.90 23.03 1.45
CA SER A 157 -2.84 24.48 1.59
C SER A 157 -2.10 24.87 2.87
N GLU A 158 -1.02 25.63 2.74
CA GLU A 158 -0.24 26.14 3.87
C GLU A 158 -1.09 27.04 4.79
N ALA A 159 -1.86 27.95 4.17
CA ALA A 159 -2.72 28.88 4.91
C ALA A 159 -3.81 28.14 5.70
N TRP A 160 -4.46 27.16 5.07
CA TRP A 160 -5.47 26.34 5.73
C TRP A 160 -4.89 25.49 6.85
N ALA A 161 -3.73 24.87 6.63
CA ALA A 161 -3.04 24.06 7.65
C ALA A 161 -2.69 24.92 8.88
N LYS A 162 -2.13 26.12 8.67
CA LYS A 162 -1.82 27.07 9.75
C LYS A 162 -3.08 27.52 10.49
N ALA A 163 -4.14 27.86 9.79
CA ALA A 163 -5.39 28.30 10.40
C ALA A 163 -6.05 27.23 11.31
N ASN A 164 -5.73 25.95 11.08
CA ASN A 164 -6.31 24.81 11.78
C ASN A 164 -5.32 24.05 12.67
N GLY A 165 -4.11 24.58 12.92
CA GLY A 165 -3.10 23.97 13.79
C GLY A 165 -2.54 22.65 13.23
N CYS A 166 -2.39 22.56 11.91
CA CYS A 166 -1.91 21.38 11.18
C CYS A 166 -0.56 21.63 10.48
N GLU A 167 0.23 22.60 10.91
CA GLU A 167 1.52 22.94 10.30
C GLU A 167 2.50 21.76 10.35
N ALA A 168 2.47 20.99 11.43
CA ALA A 168 3.16 19.71 11.55
C ALA A 168 2.18 18.56 11.32
N SER A 169 2.68 17.42 10.88
CA SER A 169 1.96 16.16 11.01
C SER A 169 1.80 15.79 12.48
N TYR A 170 0.89 14.90 12.81
CA TYR A 170 0.71 14.41 14.18
C TYR A 170 1.11 12.93 14.28
N ASN A 171 1.49 12.51 15.48
CA ASN A 171 1.87 11.11 15.73
C ASN A 171 0.62 10.25 15.95
N TRP A 172 0.16 9.64 14.85
CA TRP A 172 -1.00 8.75 14.89
C TRP A 172 -0.74 7.51 15.77
N ASP A 173 0.47 6.93 15.69
CA ASP A 173 0.86 5.74 16.46
C ASP A 173 0.87 6.00 17.98
N ALA A 174 1.12 7.24 18.40
CA ALA A 174 1.00 7.67 19.78
C ALA A 174 -0.43 8.00 20.22
N GLY A 175 -1.42 7.86 19.35
CA GLY A 175 -2.82 8.19 19.63
C GLY A 175 -3.10 9.70 19.70
N GLU A 176 -2.23 10.54 19.13
CA GLU A 176 -2.48 11.96 19.02
C GLU A 176 -3.67 12.23 18.08
N THR A 177 -4.26 13.41 18.19
CA THR A 177 -5.35 13.87 17.34
C THR A 177 -5.03 15.21 16.69
N SER A 178 -5.59 15.45 15.51
CA SER A 178 -5.41 16.70 14.76
C SER A 178 -6.71 17.06 14.06
N TYR A 179 -6.93 18.35 13.79
CA TYR A 179 -8.03 18.79 12.95
C TYR A 179 -7.96 18.16 11.55
N CYS A 180 -6.76 18.02 10.99
CA CYS A 180 -6.51 17.39 9.69
C CYS A 180 -6.76 15.88 9.67
N ALA A 181 -6.88 15.23 10.85
CA ALA A 181 -7.23 13.82 10.91
C ALA A 181 -8.64 13.53 10.35
N SER A 182 -9.54 14.53 10.41
CA SER A 182 -10.96 14.39 10.02
C SER A 182 -11.44 15.44 9.01
N ASN A 183 -10.59 16.39 8.63
CA ASN A 183 -10.94 17.48 7.71
C ASN A 183 -9.90 17.58 6.59
N THR A 184 -10.34 18.04 5.42
CA THR A 184 -9.50 18.13 4.22
C THR A 184 -9.65 19.47 3.51
N ASN A 185 -8.57 19.94 2.89
CA ASN A 185 -8.60 21.01 1.89
C ASN A 185 -7.54 20.68 0.81
N GLY A 186 -7.94 19.93 -0.20
CA GLY A 186 -7.08 19.49 -1.30
C GLY A 186 -7.39 20.21 -2.60
N THR A 187 -6.71 19.83 -3.66
CA THR A 187 -6.93 20.33 -5.04
C THR A 187 -7.60 19.30 -5.94
N GLY A 188 -7.93 18.14 -5.39
CA GLY A 188 -8.32 16.95 -6.15
C GLY A 188 -9.72 17.00 -6.78
N PRO A 189 -10.06 15.95 -7.55
CA PRO A 189 -11.34 15.89 -8.30
C PRO A 189 -12.58 15.76 -7.41
N PHE A 190 -12.43 15.41 -6.15
CA PHE A 190 -13.54 15.24 -5.21
C PHE A 190 -13.23 15.92 -3.88
N GLU A 191 -14.28 16.38 -3.20
CA GLU A 191 -14.28 16.98 -1.87
C GLU A 191 -14.98 16.03 -0.90
N ILE A 192 -14.47 15.87 0.34
CA ILE A 192 -15.18 15.13 1.38
C ILE A 192 -16.20 16.06 2.02
N THR A 193 -17.48 15.75 1.87
CA THR A 193 -18.61 16.51 2.42
C THR A 193 -19.20 15.89 3.69
N PHE A 194 -18.88 14.60 3.93
CA PHE A 194 -19.28 13.90 5.15
C PHE A 194 -18.29 12.78 5.47
N ARG A 195 -17.94 12.64 6.75
CA ARG A 195 -17.17 11.49 7.24
C ARG A 195 -17.64 11.06 8.62
N GLU A 196 -17.93 9.80 8.74
CA GLU A 196 -18.02 9.05 9.98
C GLU A 196 -17.09 7.84 9.83
N GLN A 197 -15.97 7.87 10.57
CA GLN A 197 -14.90 6.87 10.43
C GLN A 197 -15.44 5.45 10.64
N ASP A 198 -14.97 4.51 9.81
CA ASP A 198 -15.40 3.11 9.77
C ASP A 198 -16.88 2.88 9.43
N VAL A 199 -17.66 3.94 9.17
CA VAL A 199 -19.08 3.86 8.81
C VAL A 199 -19.31 4.32 7.38
N ARG A 200 -18.95 5.59 7.08
CA ARG A 200 -19.22 6.18 5.78
C ARG A 200 -18.40 7.44 5.53
N THR A 201 -17.82 7.53 4.33
CA THR A 201 -17.24 8.77 3.80
C THR A 201 -17.92 9.13 2.48
N VAL A 202 -18.37 10.38 2.35
CA VAL A 202 -19.02 10.90 1.13
C VAL A 202 -18.08 11.89 0.46
N PHE A 203 -17.86 11.63 -0.82
CA PHE A 203 -17.10 12.51 -1.72
C PHE A 203 -18.06 13.08 -2.76
N GLU A 204 -18.00 14.37 -2.98
CA GLU A 204 -18.72 15.06 -4.04
C GLU A 204 -17.74 15.65 -5.05
N LYS A 205 -18.17 15.77 -6.28
CA LYS A 205 -17.34 16.26 -7.38
C LYS A 205 -16.93 17.69 -7.14
N ASN A 206 -15.64 17.97 -7.22
CA ASN A 206 -15.12 19.34 -7.28
C ASN A 206 -15.39 19.93 -8.68
N ASN A 207 -16.38 20.81 -8.77
CA ASN A 207 -16.76 21.44 -10.04
C ASN A 207 -15.72 22.45 -10.57
N ASN A 208 -14.80 22.89 -9.70
CA ASN A 208 -13.73 23.82 -10.04
C ASN A 208 -12.39 23.10 -10.30
N TRP A 209 -12.40 21.77 -10.37
CA TRP A 209 -11.19 21.00 -10.58
C TRP A 209 -10.54 21.32 -11.93
N TRP A 210 -9.25 21.63 -11.92
CA TRP A 210 -8.45 21.98 -13.09
C TRP A 210 -8.33 20.84 -14.12
N GLY A 211 -8.49 19.57 -13.69
CA GLY A 211 -8.31 18.35 -14.48
C GLY A 211 -9.50 18.00 -15.39
N ASN A 212 -10.17 18.96 -15.99
CA ASN A 212 -11.35 18.77 -16.84
C ASN A 212 -11.11 17.96 -18.13
N HIS A 213 -9.84 17.72 -18.48
CA HIS A 213 -9.44 16.81 -19.56
C HIS A 213 -9.60 15.32 -19.17
N TYR A 214 -9.67 14.99 -17.89
CA TYR A 214 -10.06 13.67 -17.43
C TYR A 214 -11.57 13.49 -17.58
N LYS A 215 -11.98 12.55 -18.42
CA LYS A 215 -13.39 12.38 -18.77
C LYS A 215 -14.07 11.37 -17.86
N HIS A 216 -14.27 11.73 -16.58
CA HIS A 216 -15.17 10.98 -15.71
C HIS A 216 -16.55 11.64 -15.68
N ASN A 217 -17.57 10.83 -15.37
CA ASN A 217 -18.94 11.33 -15.19
C ASN A 217 -19.48 11.09 -13.77
N ILE A 218 -18.58 10.92 -12.80
CA ILE A 218 -18.95 10.65 -11.41
C ILE A 218 -19.22 11.97 -10.69
N ASP A 219 -20.40 12.08 -10.09
CA ASP A 219 -20.81 13.25 -9.29
C ASP A 219 -20.65 13.01 -7.78
N LYS A 220 -20.76 11.72 -7.36
CA LYS A 220 -20.71 11.36 -5.94
C LYS A 220 -20.09 9.97 -5.75
N ILE A 221 -19.27 9.82 -4.70
CA ILE A 221 -18.76 8.53 -4.22
C ILE A 221 -19.15 8.37 -2.76
N GLU A 222 -19.67 7.21 -2.39
CA GLU A 222 -19.88 6.83 -1.00
C GLU A 222 -18.97 5.65 -0.67
N LEU A 223 -17.97 5.87 0.17
CA LEU A 223 -17.16 4.80 0.73
C LEU A 223 -17.90 4.19 1.92
N LEU A 224 -18.13 2.89 1.85
CA LEU A 224 -18.80 2.07 2.86
C LEU A 224 -17.86 0.93 3.26
N PRO A 225 -17.07 1.06 4.34
CA PRO A 225 -16.20 -0.01 4.80
C PRO A 225 -17.01 -1.23 5.23
N ILE A 226 -16.70 -2.40 4.65
CA ILE A 226 -17.35 -3.69 5.03
C ILE A 226 -16.24 -4.70 5.26
N LYS A 227 -15.87 -4.94 6.52
CA LYS A 227 -14.76 -5.80 6.92
C LYS A 227 -14.96 -7.25 6.50
N ASN A 228 -16.16 -7.80 6.74
CA ASN A 228 -16.44 -9.20 6.44
C ASN A 228 -16.60 -9.43 4.92
N ASP A 229 -15.79 -10.31 4.36
CA ASP A 229 -15.74 -10.63 2.94
C ASP A 229 -17.08 -11.14 2.39
N ALA A 230 -17.74 -12.07 3.09
CA ALA A 230 -19.01 -12.64 2.64
C ALA A 230 -20.13 -11.58 2.61
N THR A 231 -20.14 -10.69 3.61
CA THR A 231 -21.06 -9.54 3.67
C THR A 231 -20.79 -8.56 2.54
N ARG A 232 -19.52 -8.24 2.25
CA ARG A 232 -19.13 -7.32 1.17
C ARG A 232 -19.51 -7.88 -0.21
N VAL A 233 -19.28 -9.17 -0.45
CA VAL A 233 -19.72 -9.84 -1.69
C VAL A 233 -21.25 -9.88 -1.79
N ALA A 234 -21.97 -10.16 -0.69
CA ALA A 234 -23.43 -10.13 -0.68
C ALA A 234 -23.97 -8.71 -1.00
N ALA A 235 -23.38 -7.67 -0.40
CA ALA A 235 -23.72 -6.27 -0.66
C ALA A 235 -23.53 -5.88 -2.14
N LEU A 236 -22.46 -6.38 -2.79
CA LEU A 236 -22.25 -6.18 -4.23
C LEU A 236 -23.34 -6.87 -5.05
N LEU A 237 -23.61 -8.13 -4.77
CA LEU A 237 -24.58 -8.92 -5.53
C LEU A 237 -26.04 -8.47 -5.33
N SER A 238 -26.37 -7.90 -4.16
CA SER A 238 -27.69 -7.30 -3.89
C SER A 238 -27.84 -5.90 -4.47
N GLY A 239 -26.72 -5.27 -4.86
CA GLY A 239 -26.71 -3.89 -5.35
C GLY A 239 -26.64 -2.81 -4.28
N GLU A 240 -26.39 -3.18 -3.02
CA GLU A 240 -26.15 -2.25 -1.93
C GLU A 240 -24.84 -1.45 -2.14
N ILE A 241 -23.81 -2.08 -2.72
CA ILE A 241 -22.61 -1.42 -3.23
C ILE A 241 -22.46 -1.64 -4.74
N ASP A 242 -21.71 -0.76 -5.41
CA ASP A 242 -21.52 -0.78 -6.86
C ASP A 242 -20.15 -1.28 -7.26
N TYR A 243 -19.14 -1.13 -6.38
CA TYR A 243 -17.75 -1.45 -6.63
C TYR A 243 -17.02 -1.84 -5.34
N THR A 244 -16.13 -2.82 -5.45
CA THR A 244 -15.16 -3.15 -4.41
C THR A 244 -13.79 -3.45 -5.03
N ASN A 245 -12.74 -2.93 -4.42
CA ASN A 245 -11.36 -3.15 -4.84
C ASN A 245 -10.69 -4.36 -4.16
N VAL A 246 -11.44 -5.12 -3.36
CA VAL A 246 -10.97 -6.39 -2.74
C VAL A 246 -12.05 -7.45 -2.87
N VAL A 247 -11.77 -8.47 -3.67
CA VAL A 247 -12.66 -9.63 -3.88
C VAL A 247 -11.96 -10.89 -3.39
N PRO A 248 -12.59 -11.67 -2.49
CA PRO A 248 -12.07 -12.97 -2.09
C PRO A 248 -11.97 -13.92 -3.29
N VAL A 249 -10.87 -14.65 -3.41
CA VAL A 249 -10.60 -15.49 -4.59
C VAL A 249 -11.64 -16.60 -4.77
N GLN A 250 -12.25 -17.09 -3.69
CA GLN A 250 -13.30 -18.09 -3.70
C GLN A 250 -14.62 -17.59 -4.31
N ASP A 251 -14.88 -16.27 -4.30
CA ASP A 251 -16.12 -15.67 -4.78
C ASP A 251 -16.06 -15.18 -6.23
N ILE A 252 -14.88 -15.15 -6.86
CA ILE A 252 -14.67 -14.65 -8.24
C ILE A 252 -15.62 -15.36 -9.22
N LYS A 253 -15.68 -16.69 -9.16
CA LYS A 253 -16.56 -17.48 -10.03
C LYS A 253 -18.04 -17.15 -9.79
N ARG A 254 -18.46 -17.01 -8.54
CA ARG A 254 -19.82 -16.65 -8.14
C ARG A 254 -20.23 -15.28 -8.69
N ILE A 255 -19.36 -14.28 -8.53
CA ILE A 255 -19.62 -12.92 -9.01
C ILE A 255 -19.70 -12.89 -10.54
N ASN A 256 -18.74 -13.52 -11.25
CA ASN A 256 -18.75 -13.57 -12.72
C ASN A 256 -19.94 -14.38 -13.30
N SER A 257 -20.53 -15.28 -12.52
CA SER A 257 -21.73 -16.02 -12.93
C SER A 257 -23.03 -15.25 -12.63
N SER A 258 -22.95 -14.15 -11.88
CA SER A 258 -24.10 -13.30 -11.55
C SER A 258 -24.30 -12.26 -12.65
N SER A 259 -25.51 -12.23 -13.22
CA SER A 259 -25.84 -11.24 -14.25
C SER A 259 -25.63 -9.81 -13.74
N GLY A 260 -25.04 -8.97 -14.58
CA GLY A 260 -24.84 -7.55 -14.23
C GLY A 260 -23.61 -7.26 -13.37
N HIS A 261 -22.73 -8.23 -13.14
CA HIS A 261 -21.48 -8.06 -12.38
C HIS A 261 -20.27 -8.59 -13.13
N ALA A 262 -19.08 -8.07 -12.82
CA ALA A 262 -17.83 -8.54 -13.38
C ALA A 262 -16.67 -8.38 -12.39
N VAL A 263 -15.70 -9.31 -12.46
CA VAL A 263 -14.42 -9.20 -11.74
C VAL A 263 -13.32 -8.87 -12.75
N LYS A 264 -12.55 -7.82 -12.46
CA LYS A 264 -11.29 -7.48 -13.14
C LYS A 264 -10.13 -7.96 -12.29
N MET A 265 -9.06 -8.40 -12.93
CA MET A 265 -7.87 -8.92 -12.26
C MET A 265 -6.61 -8.39 -12.91
N THR A 266 -5.57 -8.13 -12.11
CA THR A 266 -4.22 -7.77 -12.58
C THR A 266 -3.17 -8.21 -11.56
N PRO A 267 -1.93 -8.55 -11.97
CA PRO A 267 -0.84 -8.71 -11.01
C PRO A 267 -0.68 -7.45 -10.15
N GLN A 268 -0.40 -7.63 -8.86
CA GLN A 268 -0.14 -6.54 -7.92
C GLN A 268 1.38 -6.34 -7.74
N ASN A 269 1.79 -5.11 -7.48
CA ASN A 269 3.17 -4.79 -7.07
C ASN A 269 3.47 -5.17 -5.62
N ARG A 270 2.90 -6.28 -5.16
CA ARG A 270 3.04 -6.80 -3.79
C ARG A 270 3.48 -8.25 -3.79
N THR A 271 4.50 -8.53 -3.00
CA THR A 271 4.97 -9.90 -2.73
C THR A 271 4.67 -10.27 -1.30
N ILE A 272 4.05 -11.44 -1.11
CA ILE A 272 3.84 -12.08 0.20
C ILE A 272 5.05 -12.97 0.48
N PHE A 273 5.56 -12.92 1.73
CA PHE A 273 6.74 -13.68 2.14
C PHE A 273 6.71 -14.00 3.62
N PHE A 274 7.57 -14.95 4.04
CA PHE A 274 7.90 -15.13 5.45
C PHE A 274 9.28 -14.54 5.75
N GLY A 275 9.37 -13.83 6.89
CA GLY A 275 10.63 -13.45 7.51
C GLY A 275 11.00 -14.45 8.59
N MET A 276 12.29 -14.68 8.77
CA MET A 276 12.88 -15.58 9.77
C MET A 276 13.96 -14.81 10.53
N ASP A 277 13.84 -14.67 11.83
CA ASP A 277 14.86 -14.00 12.64
C ASP A 277 16.16 -14.81 12.64
N GLN A 278 17.14 -14.34 11.86
CA GLN A 278 18.43 -15.01 11.68
C GLN A 278 19.55 -14.39 12.51
N GLY A 279 19.34 -13.22 13.09
CA GLY A 279 20.39 -12.46 13.79
C GLY A 279 20.33 -12.54 15.31
N SER A 280 19.19 -12.89 15.90
CA SER A 280 19.11 -13.10 17.34
C SER A 280 19.93 -14.32 17.78
N ALA A 281 20.47 -14.26 19.02
CA ALA A 281 21.26 -15.36 19.56
C ALA A 281 20.44 -16.62 19.80
N GLU A 282 19.14 -16.48 20.10
CA GLU A 282 18.18 -17.55 20.35
C GLU A 282 16.80 -17.09 19.86
N LEU A 283 15.98 -18.02 19.38
CA LEU A 283 14.57 -17.75 19.05
C LEU A 283 13.71 -17.80 20.32
N ASN A 284 12.78 -16.86 20.44
CA ASN A 284 11.95 -16.69 21.63
C ASN A 284 11.01 -17.87 21.88
N SER A 285 10.34 -18.34 20.82
CA SER A 285 9.30 -19.38 20.89
C SER A 285 9.84 -20.79 20.60
N SER A 286 11.15 -20.94 20.27
CA SER A 286 11.71 -22.24 19.94
C SER A 286 12.00 -23.11 21.15
N ASN A 287 11.87 -24.43 20.98
CA ASN A 287 12.36 -25.44 21.93
C ASN A 287 13.88 -25.61 21.89
N VAL A 288 14.57 -25.05 20.89
CA VAL A 288 16.05 -25.03 20.81
C VAL A 288 16.58 -23.93 21.67
N LYS A 289 17.39 -24.27 22.69
CA LYS A 289 17.96 -23.31 23.63
C LYS A 289 19.46 -23.10 23.39
N GLY A 290 19.94 -21.88 23.66
CA GLY A 290 21.34 -21.47 23.56
C GLY A 290 21.84 -21.28 22.11
N LYS A 291 20.98 -21.37 21.11
CA LYS A 291 21.30 -21.06 19.71
C LYS A 291 20.05 -20.80 18.87
N ASN A 292 20.24 -20.08 17.78
CA ASN A 292 19.20 -19.78 16.81
C ASN A 292 19.31 -20.72 15.61
N PRO A 293 18.29 -21.59 15.34
CA PRO A 293 18.30 -22.44 14.16
C PRO A 293 18.37 -21.66 12.84
N PHE A 294 17.72 -20.49 12.75
CA PHE A 294 17.70 -19.69 11.54
C PHE A 294 19.00 -18.91 11.25
N ALA A 295 19.95 -18.89 12.20
CA ALA A 295 21.30 -18.39 11.91
C ALA A 295 22.05 -19.27 10.89
N ASP A 296 21.69 -20.57 10.80
CA ASP A 296 22.25 -21.49 9.82
C ASP A 296 21.49 -21.41 8.48
N LYS A 297 22.17 -20.98 7.42
CA LYS A 297 21.61 -20.90 6.06
C LYS A 297 20.97 -22.21 5.60
N ARG A 298 21.52 -23.37 6.01
CA ARG A 298 20.97 -24.70 5.63
C ARG A 298 19.57 -24.89 6.20
N VAL A 299 19.29 -24.37 7.40
CA VAL A 299 17.95 -24.40 8.00
C VAL A 299 16.99 -23.51 7.21
N ARG A 300 17.40 -22.28 6.86
CA ARG A 300 16.57 -21.39 6.05
C ARG A 300 16.27 -21.97 4.67
N LEU A 301 17.28 -22.60 4.06
CA LEU A 301 17.12 -23.30 2.78
C LEU A 301 16.18 -24.52 2.88
N ALA A 302 16.26 -25.27 3.98
CA ALA A 302 15.33 -26.38 4.26
C ALA A 302 13.88 -25.88 4.36
N MET A 303 13.65 -24.77 5.07
CA MET A 303 12.32 -24.13 5.15
C MET A 303 11.83 -23.68 3.77
N TYR A 304 12.72 -23.18 2.91
CA TYR A 304 12.38 -22.78 1.54
C TYR A 304 11.91 -23.97 0.68
N HIS A 305 12.69 -25.05 0.65
CA HIS A 305 12.37 -26.26 -0.13
C HIS A 305 11.15 -27.01 0.40
N ALA A 306 10.73 -26.77 1.64
CA ALA A 306 9.52 -27.37 2.21
C ALA A 306 8.22 -26.76 1.68
N LEU A 307 8.25 -25.58 1.05
CA LEU A 307 7.07 -24.84 0.62
C LEU A 307 6.64 -25.19 -0.82
N ASP A 308 5.53 -25.91 -0.94
CA ASP A 308 4.86 -26.20 -2.21
C ASP A 308 3.96 -25.02 -2.61
N MET A 309 4.54 -24.06 -3.33
CA MET A 309 3.82 -22.86 -3.75
C MET A 309 2.83 -23.10 -4.89
N ASP A 310 2.98 -24.15 -5.68
CA ASP A 310 1.98 -24.55 -6.66
C ASP A 310 0.74 -25.10 -5.97
N ALA A 311 0.91 -25.90 -4.91
CA ALA A 311 -0.23 -26.34 -4.10
C ALA A 311 -0.93 -25.18 -3.39
N ILE A 312 -0.19 -24.18 -2.87
CA ILE A 312 -0.79 -22.96 -2.29
C ILE A 312 -1.56 -22.19 -3.37
N LYS A 313 -0.94 -21.97 -4.54
CA LYS A 313 -1.58 -21.32 -5.68
C LYS A 313 -2.91 -21.98 -6.05
N ASP A 314 -2.91 -23.29 -6.24
CA ASP A 314 -4.07 -24.01 -6.77
C ASP A 314 -5.17 -24.20 -5.72
N LYS A 315 -4.79 -24.58 -4.48
CA LYS A 315 -5.75 -25.01 -3.44
C LYS A 315 -6.19 -23.85 -2.54
N VAL A 316 -5.25 -22.96 -2.17
CA VAL A 316 -5.53 -21.82 -1.27
C VAL A 316 -5.93 -20.59 -2.08
N MET A 317 -5.13 -20.24 -3.10
CA MET A 317 -5.32 -19.02 -3.88
C MET A 317 -6.20 -19.19 -5.11
N ARG A 318 -6.71 -20.40 -5.39
CA ARG A 318 -7.61 -20.68 -6.53
C ARG A 318 -7.04 -20.21 -7.87
N GLY A 319 -5.73 -20.31 -8.06
CA GLY A 319 -5.01 -19.83 -9.24
C GLY A 319 -4.67 -18.32 -9.21
N GLN A 320 -5.10 -17.59 -8.17
CA GLN A 320 -4.96 -16.13 -8.07
C GLN A 320 -3.68 -15.72 -7.30
N SER A 321 -2.55 -16.29 -7.67
CA SER A 321 -1.22 -15.90 -7.21
C SER A 321 -0.16 -16.33 -8.22
N VAL A 322 0.99 -15.64 -8.21
CA VAL A 322 2.15 -15.99 -9.02
C VAL A 322 3.28 -16.35 -8.07
N PRO A 323 3.73 -17.63 -7.99
CA PRO A 323 4.86 -18.00 -7.13
C PRO A 323 6.06 -17.09 -7.36
N ALA A 324 6.67 -16.59 -6.29
CA ALA A 324 7.73 -15.57 -6.34
C ALA A 324 9.07 -16.10 -5.83
N GLY A 325 10.16 -15.75 -6.52
CA GLY A 325 11.54 -16.01 -6.10
C GLY A 325 12.21 -14.82 -5.43
N ILE A 326 11.68 -13.59 -5.63
CA ILE A 326 12.18 -12.33 -5.03
C ILE A 326 11.02 -11.48 -4.50
N ILE A 327 11.35 -10.50 -3.64
CA ILE A 327 10.36 -9.56 -3.07
C ILE A 327 10.22 -8.31 -3.97
N THR A 328 10.26 -8.50 -5.27
CA THR A 328 10.00 -7.44 -6.26
C THR A 328 9.10 -8.01 -7.34
N ALA A 329 7.88 -7.52 -7.41
CA ALA A 329 6.87 -8.03 -8.32
C ALA A 329 7.12 -7.59 -9.79
N PRO A 330 6.60 -8.33 -10.79
CA PRO A 330 6.64 -7.90 -12.19
C PRO A 330 6.12 -6.48 -12.38
N GLY A 331 6.81 -5.66 -13.18
CA GLY A 331 6.49 -4.25 -13.40
C GLY A 331 7.19 -3.27 -12.45
N VAL A 332 7.89 -3.76 -11.44
CA VAL A 332 8.75 -2.96 -10.57
C VAL A 332 10.18 -3.01 -11.10
N ASN A 333 10.89 -1.88 -11.15
CA ASN A 333 12.28 -1.83 -11.58
C ASN A 333 13.17 -2.73 -10.72
N GLY A 334 14.04 -3.51 -11.37
CA GLY A 334 14.88 -4.53 -10.75
C GLY A 334 14.27 -5.93 -10.76
N HIS A 335 13.00 -6.10 -11.13
CA HIS A 335 12.42 -7.41 -11.41
C HIS A 335 12.96 -7.99 -12.71
N THR A 336 13.33 -9.26 -12.69
CA THR A 336 13.56 -10.06 -13.91
C THR A 336 12.98 -11.45 -13.72
N ALA A 337 12.38 -12.00 -14.78
CA ALA A 337 11.83 -13.33 -14.74
C ALA A 337 12.87 -14.43 -14.41
N ALA A 338 14.15 -14.18 -14.72
CA ALA A 338 15.24 -15.11 -14.39
C ALA A 338 15.52 -15.17 -12.89
N ARG A 339 15.51 -14.01 -12.18
CA ARG A 339 15.71 -13.96 -10.72
C ARG A 339 14.47 -14.35 -9.93
N ASP A 340 13.30 -14.17 -10.52
CA ASP A 340 12.02 -14.50 -9.90
C ASP A 340 11.69 -16.02 -9.96
N GLN A 341 12.67 -16.85 -10.34
CA GLN A 341 12.49 -18.30 -10.32
C GLN A 341 12.63 -18.82 -8.88
N ARG A 342 11.62 -19.55 -8.42
CA ARG A 342 11.67 -20.24 -7.14
C ARG A 342 12.56 -21.47 -7.22
N MET A 343 13.23 -21.77 -6.09
CA MET A 343 13.82 -23.09 -5.87
C MET A 343 12.70 -24.15 -5.82
N ALA A 344 13.02 -25.36 -6.25
CA ALA A 344 12.04 -26.44 -6.31
C ALA A 344 11.52 -26.84 -4.92
N TYR A 345 10.24 -27.23 -4.85
CA TYR A 345 9.71 -27.94 -3.69
C TYR A 345 10.38 -29.30 -3.59
N ASP A 346 11.10 -29.55 -2.51
CA ASP A 346 11.83 -30.80 -2.23
C ASP A 346 11.90 -31.08 -0.72
N PRO A 347 10.88 -31.71 -0.13
CA PRO A 347 10.87 -32.01 1.30
C PRO A 347 11.95 -33.03 1.72
N GLU A 348 12.47 -33.84 0.83
CA GLU A 348 13.56 -34.78 1.17
C GLU A 348 14.91 -34.04 1.27
N MET A 349 15.17 -33.10 0.34
CA MET A 349 16.30 -32.18 0.48
C MET A 349 16.19 -31.36 1.77
N SER A 350 14.99 -30.88 2.13
CA SER A 350 14.75 -30.18 3.39
C SER A 350 15.16 -31.00 4.61
N LYS A 351 14.76 -32.27 4.69
CA LYS A 351 15.14 -33.17 5.79
C LYS A 351 16.65 -33.41 5.85
N GLN A 352 17.30 -33.58 4.69
CA GLN A 352 18.74 -33.71 4.62
C GLN A 352 19.45 -32.47 5.16
N LEU A 353 19.07 -31.28 4.71
CA LEU A 353 19.64 -30.00 5.16
C LEU A 353 19.45 -29.78 6.67
N LEU A 354 18.27 -30.10 7.21
CA LEU A 354 18.03 -30.04 8.65
C LEU A 354 18.93 -31.00 9.43
N ALA A 355 19.12 -32.25 8.94
CA ALA A 355 20.00 -33.24 9.58
C ALA A 355 21.45 -32.75 9.56
N GLU A 356 21.94 -32.21 8.43
CA GLU A 356 23.29 -31.64 8.27
C GLU A 356 23.52 -30.42 9.17
N ALA A 357 22.45 -29.63 9.44
CA ALA A 357 22.48 -28.52 10.36
C ALA A 357 22.38 -28.94 11.84
N GLY A 358 22.19 -30.24 12.13
CA GLY A 358 22.09 -30.76 13.49
C GLY A 358 20.67 -30.85 14.04
N TYR A 359 19.65 -30.78 13.18
CA TYR A 359 18.22 -30.87 13.52
C TYR A 359 17.53 -32.06 12.81
N PRO A 360 18.01 -33.31 12.94
CA PRO A 360 17.45 -34.47 12.21
C PRO A 360 16.00 -34.77 12.58
N ASN A 361 15.54 -34.33 13.74
CA ASN A 361 14.15 -34.46 14.23
C ASN A 361 13.37 -33.17 14.14
N GLY A 362 13.91 -32.12 13.47
CA GLY A 362 13.32 -30.81 13.41
C GLY A 362 13.41 -30.04 14.73
N PHE A 363 12.55 -29.04 14.89
CA PHE A 363 12.43 -28.18 16.08
C PHE A 363 11.04 -27.53 16.10
N GLU A 364 10.76 -26.79 17.18
CA GLU A 364 9.49 -26.06 17.36
C GLU A 364 9.71 -24.54 17.31
N LEU A 365 8.75 -23.80 16.76
CA LEU A 365 8.69 -22.34 16.76
C LEU A 365 7.25 -21.83 16.56
N THR A 366 7.06 -20.50 16.65
CA THR A 366 5.80 -19.82 16.34
C THR A 366 5.91 -19.05 15.03
N LEU A 367 4.82 -19.08 14.23
CA LEU A 367 4.63 -18.24 13.05
C LEU A 367 3.56 -17.18 13.37
N ASP A 368 3.96 -15.93 13.38
CA ASP A 368 3.06 -14.79 13.48
C ASP A 368 2.43 -14.49 12.12
N CYS A 369 1.11 -14.49 12.07
CA CYS A 369 0.33 -14.36 10.85
C CYS A 369 -0.82 -13.36 11.02
N PRO A 370 -1.03 -12.41 10.09
CA PRO A 370 -2.25 -11.61 10.09
C PRO A 370 -3.42 -12.46 9.60
N ASN A 371 -4.64 -12.08 9.97
CA ASN A 371 -5.87 -12.74 9.51
C ASN A 371 -6.89 -11.80 8.88
N ASP A 372 -6.52 -10.54 8.66
CA ASP A 372 -7.39 -9.52 8.05
C ASP A 372 -6.61 -8.49 7.21
N ARG A 373 -5.42 -8.87 6.69
CA ARG A 373 -4.53 -7.95 5.95
C ARG A 373 -4.35 -8.31 4.48
N TYR A 374 -4.06 -9.55 4.18
CA TYR A 374 -3.77 -10.04 2.83
C TYR A 374 -4.83 -11.03 2.36
N ILE A 375 -4.86 -11.31 1.06
CA ILE A 375 -5.81 -12.31 0.53
C ILE A 375 -5.43 -13.69 1.06
N ASN A 376 -6.33 -14.32 1.83
CA ASN A 376 -6.19 -15.66 2.41
C ASN A 376 -4.93 -15.83 3.30
N ASP A 377 -4.49 -14.78 3.99
CA ASP A 377 -3.26 -14.77 4.81
C ASP A 377 -3.22 -15.94 5.82
N GLU A 378 -4.21 -16.07 6.70
CA GLU A 378 -4.26 -17.18 7.67
C GLU A 378 -4.29 -18.56 6.98
N ALA A 379 -5.03 -18.70 5.87
CA ALA A 379 -5.11 -19.97 5.15
C ALA A 379 -3.76 -20.36 4.49
N ILE A 380 -2.97 -19.37 4.06
CA ILE A 380 -1.59 -19.59 3.55
C ILE A 380 -0.69 -20.06 4.69
N CYS A 381 -0.75 -19.42 5.87
CA CYS A 381 0.01 -19.81 7.05
C CYS A 381 -0.34 -21.24 7.49
N VAL A 382 -1.61 -21.59 7.57
CA VAL A 382 -2.07 -22.97 7.89
C VAL A 382 -1.52 -23.99 6.90
N ALA A 383 -1.55 -23.69 5.60
CA ALA A 383 -1.01 -24.57 4.58
C ALA A 383 0.52 -24.77 4.73
N ALA A 384 1.25 -23.67 4.99
CA ALA A 384 2.70 -23.71 5.19
C ALA A 384 3.08 -24.52 6.43
N ILE A 385 2.37 -24.39 7.54
CA ILE A 385 2.54 -25.17 8.77
C ILE A 385 2.43 -26.68 8.46
N GLY A 386 1.41 -27.07 7.69
CA GLY A 386 1.27 -28.46 7.27
C GLY A 386 2.40 -28.98 6.37
N MET A 387 3.08 -28.07 5.65
CA MET A 387 4.26 -28.41 4.85
C MET A 387 5.52 -28.53 5.72
N PHE A 388 5.74 -27.63 6.67
CA PHE A 388 6.84 -27.69 7.63
C PHE A 388 6.79 -28.94 8.52
N ALA A 389 5.58 -29.36 8.91
CA ALA A 389 5.40 -30.59 9.68
C ALA A 389 5.91 -31.84 8.93
N LYS A 390 5.86 -31.88 7.58
CA LYS A 390 6.39 -32.99 6.78
C LYS A 390 7.91 -33.15 6.88
N ILE A 391 8.61 -32.09 7.21
CA ILE A 391 10.06 -32.08 7.38
C ILE A 391 10.50 -32.14 8.86
N GLY A 392 9.55 -32.33 9.79
CA GLY A 392 9.80 -32.47 11.22
C GLY A 392 9.80 -31.14 11.98
N VAL A 393 9.56 -29.99 11.33
CA VAL A 393 9.47 -28.69 12.00
C VAL A 393 8.03 -28.46 12.46
N THR A 394 7.83 -28.33 13.78
CA THR A 394 6.55 -28.02 14.39
C THR A 394 6.40 -26.51 14.47
N VAL A 395 5.40 -25.96 13.79
CA VAL A 395 5.12 -24.53 13.78
C VAL A 395 3.78 -24.26 14.43
N ASN A 396 3.76 -23.46 15.51
CA ASN A 396 2.56 -23.02 16.17
C ASN A 396 2.06 -21.74 15.47
N LEU A 397 0.78 -21.70 15.08
CA LEU A 397 0.18 -20.54 14.47
C LEU A 397 -0.23 -19.53 15.54
N ASP A 398 0.22 -18.30 15.40
CA ASP A 398 -0.29 -17.15 16.13
C ASP A 398 -0.97 -16.18 15.15
N ALA A 399 -2.26 -16.43 14.91
CA ALA A 399 -3.07 -15.63 13.98
C ALA A 399 -3.76 -14.47 14.69
N LYS A 400 -3.53 -13.26 14.22
CA LYS A 400 -4.01 -12.03 14.88
C LYS A 400 -4.44 -10.96 13.89
N THR A 401 -5.10 -9.92 14.41
CA THR A 401 -5.49 -8.78 13.57
C THR A 401 -4.28 -8.03 13.02
N LYS A 402 -4.46 -7.38 11.88
CA LYS A 402 -3.45 -6.51 11.24
C LYS A 402 -2.74 -5.59 12.25
N SER A 403 -3.52 -4.92 13.09
CA SER A 403 -2.98 -3.97 14.06
C SER A 403 -2.05 -4.62 15.09
N GLN A 404 -2.47 -5.74 15.66
CA GLN A 404 -1.64 -6.50 16.61
C GLN A 404 -0.40 -7.08 15.93
N HIS A 405 -0.58 -7.70 14.76
CA HIS A 405 0.50 -8.29 14.00
C HIS A 405 1.62 -7.28 13.66
N PHE A 406 1.24 -6.11 13.13
CA PHE A 406 2.25 -5.10 12.79
C PHE A 406 2.92 -4.48 14.01
N SER A 407 2.17 -4.29 15.10
CA SER A 407 2.76 -3.81 16.36
C SER A 407 3.83 -4.76 16.88
N GLU A 408 3.56 -6.07 16.88
CA GLU A 408 4.48 -7.09 17.37
C GLU A 408 5.69 -7.31 16.44
N VAL A 409 5.46 -7.40 15.12
CA VAL A 409 6.58 -7.51 14.15
C VAL A 409 7.48 -6.28 14.20
N LYS A 410 6.92 -5.07 14.38
CA LYS A 410 7.71 -3.82 14.47
C LYS A 410 8.46 -3.69 15.79
N GLY A 411 7.79 -3.92 16.91
CA GLY A 411 8.26 -3.53 18.24
C GLY A 411 8.33 -4.64 19.28
N GLY A 412 7.93 -5.85 18.95
CA GLY A 412 7.77 -6.96 19.88
C GLY A 412 6.37 -7.03 20.49
N ASP A 413 6.08 -8.16 21.15
CA ASP A 413 4.85 -8.38 21.90
C ASP A 413 4.79 -7.56 23.21
N ALA A 414 3.74 -7.73 24.02
CA ALA A 414 3.59 -7.06 25.31
C ALA A 414 4.74 -7.34 26.30
N ASN A 415 5.57 -8.37 26.04
CA ASN A 415 6.76 -8.73 26.83
C ASN A 415 8.06 -8.24 26.17
N GLY A 416 7.98 -7.52 25.04
CA GLY A 416 9.12 -7.06 24.26
C GLY A 416 9.78 -8.15 23.40
N MET A 417 9.09 -9.28 23.18
CA MET A 417 9.59 -10.39 22.37
C MET A 417 9.25 -10.15 20.92
N THR A 418 10.25 -10.23 20.04
CA THR A 418 10.09 -10.13 18.59
C THR A 418 9.65 -11.46 17.98
N SER A 419 9.01 -11.41 16.81
CA SER A 419 8.56 -12.60 16.08
C SER A 419 9.74 -13.40 15.55
N ASP A 420 9.80 -14.69 15.85
CA ASP A 420 10.81 -15.61 15.32
C ASP A 420 10.64 -15.88 13.83
N MET A 421 9.37 -16.04 13.43
CA MET A 421 8.94 -16.16 12.04
C MET A 421 7.62 -15.41 11.84
N TYR A 422 7.47 -14.70 10.76
CA TYR A 422 6.28 -13.89 10.50
C TYR A 422 5.94 -13.81 9.01
N MET A 423 4.65 -13.56 8.71
CA MET A 423 4.19 -13.23 7.36
C MET A 423 4.16 -11.73 7.15
N LEU A 424 4.69 -11.26 6.02
CA LEU A 424 4.46 -9.91 5.51
C LEU A 424 4.11 -9.92 4.03
N GLY A 425 3.49 -8.83 3.58
CA GLY A 425 3.28 -8.53 2.17
C GLY A 425 3.82 -7.14 1.87
N TRP A 426 4.84 -7.05 1.02
CA TRP A 426 5.52 -5.81 0.70
C TRP A 426 5.06 -5.27 -0.66
N GLY A 427 4.36 -4.15 -0.65
CA GLY A 427 4.05 -3.36 -1.84
C GLY A 427 5.17 -2.36 -2.10
N VAL A 428 5.41 -2.03 -3.35
CA VAL A 428 6.51 -1.12 -3.74
C VAL A 428 5.93 0.16 -4.33
N PRO A 429 5.62 1.17 -3.50
CA PRO A 429 4.94 2.40 -3.96
C PRO A 429 5.81 3.25 -4.90
N THR A 430 7.13 3.12 -4.81
CA THR A 430 8.07 3.80 -5.70
C THR A 430 8.30 3.07 -7.03
N PHE A 431 7.75 1.85 -7.19
CA PHE A 431 8.00 0.99 -8.35
C PHE A 431 9.49 0.75 -8.65
N ASP A 432 10.31 0.70 -7.59
CA ASP A 432 11.75 0.50 -7.66
C ASP A 432 12.26 -0.37 -6.51
N SER A 433 13.12 -1.36 -6.80
CA SER A 433 13.67 -2.30 -5.82
C SER A 433 14.49 -1.63 -4.71
N HIS A 434 15.00 -0.42 -4.90
CA HIS A 434 15.66 0.32 -3.82
C HIS A 434 14.76 0.44 -2.59
N TYR A 435 13.45 0.64 -2.77
CA TYR A 435 12.49 0.68 -1.66
C TYR A 435 12.44 -0.64 -0.88
N VAL A 436 12.52 -1.77 -1.58
CA VAL A 436 12.57 -3.09 -0.94
C VAL A 436 13.83 -3.23 -0.09
N TYR A 437 14.97 -2.85 -0.68
CA TYR A 437 16.27 -3.00 -0.03
C TYR A 437 16.46 -2.07 1.15
N SER A 438 16.11 -0.78 1.01
CA SER A 438 16.28 0.20 2.09
C SER A 438 15.40 -0.05 3.31
N TYR A 439 14.30 -0.79 3.16
CA TYR A 439 13.41 -1.11 4.28
C TYR A 439 13.63 -2.51 4.85
N LEU A 440 13.85 -3.51 3.99
CA LEU A 440 13.85 -4.93 4.42
C LEU A 440 15.26 -5.52 4.56
N PHE A 441 16.25 -5.07 3.77
CA PHE A 441 17.56 -5.72 3.68
C PHE A 441 18.72 -4.87 4.20
N GLU A 442 18.66 -3.55 4.10
CA GLU A 442 19.66 -2.67 4.72
C GLU A 442 19.74 -2.96 6.22
N SER A 443 20.97 -3.08 6.76
CA SER A 443 21.16 -3.44 8.18
C SER A 443 20.44 -2.48 9.14
N SER A 444 20.26 -1.20 8.74
CA SER A 444 19.52 -0.17 9.46
C SER A 444 18.05 -0.04 9.04
N GLY A 445 17.58 -0.86 8.12
CA GLY A 445 16.22 -0.79 7.57
C GLY A 445 15.15 -0.94 8.63
N SER A 446 14.19 -0.04 8.66
CA SER A 446 13.16 0.02 9.72
C SER A 446 12.27 -1.24 9.78
N TRP A 447 12.19 -1.98 8.69
CA TRP A 447 11.47 -3.25 8.56
C TRP A 447 12.38 -4.47 8.39
N ASN A 448 13.69 -4.32 8.61
CA ASN A 448 14.61 -5.46 8.68
C ASN A 448 14.43 -6.20 10.02
N LYS A 449 13.32 -6.92 10.15
CA LYS A 449 12.93 -7.65 11.37
C LYS A 449 13.44 -9.09 11.40
N VAL A 450 14.23 -9.49 10.39
CA VAL A 450 14.97 -10.74 10.37
C VAL A 450 16.39 -10.59 10.90
N ASN A 451 16.78 -9.38 11.31
CA ASN A 451 18.12 -9.03 11.80
C ASN A 451 19.24 -9.43 10.81
N PHE A 452 18.95 -9.31 9.51
CA PHE A 452 19.94 -9.52 8.46
C PHE A 452 20.96 -8.37 8.47
N SER A 453 22.24 -8.69 8.28
CA SER A 453 23.30 -7.69 8.14
C SER A 453 24.35 -8.17 7.14
N ASN A 454 24.57 -7.36 6.11
CA ASN A 454 25.61 -7.61 5.11
C ASN A 454 26.16 -6.29 4.59
N ALA A 455 27.43 -6.01 4.89
CA ALA A 455 28.08 -4.76 4.52
C ALA A 455 28.05 -4.49 3.01
N ARG A 456 28.14 -5.52 2.15
CA ARG A 456 28.07 -5.34 0.70
C ARG A 456 26.66 -4.95 0.24
N VAL A 457 25.63 -5.49 0.86
CA VAL A 457 24.23 -5.08 0.59
C VAL A 457 24.03 -3.63 1.02
N ASP A 458 24.52 -3.23 2.19
CA ASP A 458 24.44 -1.84 2.67
C ASP A 458 25.14 -0.87 1.73
N GLU A 459 26.35 -1.21 1.23
CA GLU A 459 27.07 -0.44 0.20
C GLU A 459 26.24 -0.31 -1.09
N LEU A 460 25.65 -1.42 -1.56
CA LEU A 460 24.83 -1.42 -2.77
C LEU A 460 23.56 -0.58 -2.60
N VAL A 461 22.91 -0.65 -1.44
CA VAL A 461 21.71 0.17 -1.14
C VAL A 461 22.06 1.66 -1.18
N ALA A 462 23.15 2.05 -0.55
CA ALA A 462 23.60 3.44 -0.58
C ALA A 462 23.96 3.88 -2.03
N ALA A 463 24.70 3.05 -2.78
CA ALA A 463 25.12 3.34 -4.14
C ALA A 463 23.94 3.44 -5.13
N MET A 464 22.99 2.47 -5.10
CA MET A 464 21.82 2.51 -5.99
C MET A 464 20.85 3.64 -5.66
N GLY A 465 20.93 4.20 -4.45
CA GLY A 465 20.15 5.36 -4.03
C GLY A 465 20.56 6.65 -4.73
N VAL A 466 21.81 6.72 -5.25
CA VAL A 466 22.38 7.92 -5.87
C VAL A 466 22.84 7.72 -7.32
N GLU A 467 22.91 6.48 -7.84
CA GLU A 467 23.31 6.20 -9.21
C GLU A 467 22.21 6.58 -10.20
N THR A 468 22.52 7.51 -11.11
CA THR A 468 21.59 8.03 -12.12
C THR A 468 21.65 7.28 -13.45
N ASP A 469 22.72 6.53 -13.72
CA ASP A 469 22.81 5.62 -14.86
C ASP A 469 21.97 4.36 -14.57
N LEU A 470 20.89 4.20 -15.31
CA LEU A 470 19.91 3.12 -15.08
C LEU A 470 20.53 1.71 -15.21
N ASP A 471 21.44 1.51 -16.16
CA ASP A 471 22.06 0.19 -16.39
C ASP A 471 23.01 -0.17 -15.23
N LYS A 472 23.84 0.78 -14.79
CA LYS A 472 24.68 0.58 -13.61
C LYS A 472 23.85 0.35 -12.35
N ARG A 473 22.82 1.14 -12.17
CA ARG A 473 21.89 1.02 -11.04
C ARG A 473 21.21 -0.35 -11.04
N ASN A 474 20.73 -0.80 -12.19
CA ASN A 474 20.12 -2.13 -12.32
C ASN A 474 21.12 -3.27 -12.10
N ALA A 475 22.40 -3.09 -12.44
CA ALA A 475 23.45 -4.04 -12.10
C ALA A 475 23.68 -4.13 -10.58
N MET A 476 23.64 -3.00 -9.85
CA MET A 476 23.73 -2.99 -8.39
C MET A 476 22.52 -3.69 -7.74
N ILE A 477 21.29 -3.43 -8.23
CA ILE A 477 20.08 -4.11 -7.78
C ILE A 477 20.20 -5.62 -8.03
N ALA A 478 20.72 -6.00 -9.19
CA ALA A 478 20.92 -7.39 -9.56
C ALA A 478 21.90 -8.12 -8.62
N GLU A 479 23.05 -7.49 -8.33
CA GLU A 479 24.05 -8.02 -7.39
C GLU A 479 23.46 -8.18 -5.98
N ALA A 480 22.69 -7.20 -5.52
CA ALA A 480 22.03 -7.28 -4.22
C ALA A 480 21.04 -8.46 -4.15
N TRP A 481 20.26 -8.72 -5.23
CA TRP A 481 19.40 -9.90 -5.30
C TRP A 481 20.21 -11.20 -5.30
N ASP A 482 21.32 -11.28 -6.03
CA ASP A 482 22.15 -12.48 -6.07
C ASP A 482 22.71 -12.82 -4.66
N ILE A 483 23.13 -11.81 -3.88
CA ILE A 483 23.59 -12.00 -2.50
C ILE A 483 22.46 -12.47 -1.58
N THR A 484 21.31 -11.79 -1.62
CA THR A 484 20.22 -12.05 -0.65
C THR A 484 19.43 -13.31 -0.97
N GLN A 485 19.33 -13.71 -2.25
CA GLN A 485 18.79 -15.01 -2.63
C GLN A 485 19.74 -16.17 -2.24
N ASP A 486 21.07 -15.99 -2.45
CA ASP A 486 22.04 -16.99 -2.00
C ASP A 486 21.99 -17.16 -0.49
N ASP A 487 21.87 -16.08 0.28
CA ASP A 487 21.72 -16.14 1.75
C ASP A 487 20.39 -16.75 2.23
N VAL A 488 19.34 -16.77 1.38
CA VAL A 488 17.97 -17.16 1.76
C VAL A 488 17.47 -16.26 2.90
N THR A 489 17.66 -14.93 2.76
CA THR A 489 17.32 -13.96 3.80
C THR A 489 15.83 -13.98 4.15
N TYR A 490 14.96 -14.12 3.16
CA TYR A 490 13.51 -14.27 3.29
C TYR A 490 13.01 -15.50 2.52
N LEU A 491 11.79 -15.91 2.79
CA LEU A 491 11.06 -16.90 2.01
C LEU A 491 9.97 -16.22 1.18
N PRO A 492 10.25 -15.73 -0.05
CA PRO A 492 9.21 -15.22 -0.93
C PRO A 492 8.18 -16.32 -1.21
N LEU A 493 6.90 -16.00 -1.13
CA LEU A 493 5.82 -16.95 -1.38
C LEU A 493 5.21 -16.71 -2.77
N HIS A 494 4.56 -15.57 -2.94
CA HIS A 494 3.93 -15.24 -4.22
C HIS A 494 3.72 -13.73 -4.41
N HIS A 495 3.66 -13.30 -5.64
CA HIS A 495 3.09 -12.01 -6.01
C HIS A 495 1.57 -12.11 -5.96
N GLN A 496 0.95 -11.15 -5.26
CA GLN A 496 -0.50 -11.11 -5.10
C GLN A 496 -1.15 -10.66 -6.42
N VAL A 497 -2.40 -11.09 -6.64
CA VAL A 497 -3.23 -10.63 -7.75
C VAL A 497 -4.31 -9.72 -7.18
N VAL A 498 -4.45 -8.53 -7.76
CA VAL A 498 -5.56 -7.63 -7.45
C VAL A 498 -6.83 -8.16 -8.09
N ASN A 499 -7.88 -8.29 -7.29
CA ASN A 499 -9.21 -8.69 -7.72
C ASN A 499 -10.19 -7.58 -7.35
N GLN A 500 -10.77 -6.93 -8.34
CA GLN A 500 -11.78 -5.89 -8.16
C GLN A 500 -13.09 -6.33 -8.80
N ALA A 501 -14.21 -6.00 -8.20
CA ALA A 501 -15.52 -6.30 -8.78
C ALA A 501 -16.43 -5.08 -8.81
N SER A 502 -17.23 -5.01 -9.86
CA SER A 502 -18.20 -3.94 -10.04
C SER A 502 -19.51 -4.45 -10.67
N LYS A 503 -20.55 -3.64 -10.56
CA LYS A 503 -21.69 -3.73 -11.48
C LYS A 503 -21.20 -3.48 -12.93
N SER A 504 -21.82 -4.12 -13.90
CA SER A 504 -21.38 -4.05 -15.31
C SER A 504 -21.49 -2.66 -15.94
N ASN A 505 -22.31 -1.78 -15.38
CA ASN A 505 -22.42 -0.38 -15.77
C ASN A 505 -21.40 0.54 -15.09
N VAL A 506 -20.61 0.03 -14.12
CA VAL A 506 -19.59 0.80 -13.40
C VAL A 506 -18.21 0.37 -13.92
N ASP A 507 -17.49 1.30 -14.50
CA ASP A 507 -16.16 1.09 -15.04
C ASP A 507 -15.13 1.89 -14.23
N VAL A 508 -14.40 1.20 -13.34
CA VAL A 508 -13.25 1.72 -12.62
C VAL A 508 -12.01 1.02 -13.21
N PRO A 509 -11.00 1.76 -13.71
CA PRO A 509 -9.77 1.15 -14.18
C PRO A 509 -9.04 0.41 -13.06
N ILE A 510 -8.62 -0.82 -13.35
CA ILE A 510 -7.80 -1.59 -12.41
C ILE A 510 -6.33 -1.21 -12.56
N ARG A 511 -5.62 -1.11 -11.41
CA ARG A 511 -4.20 -0.76 -11.36
C ARG A 511 -3.45 -1.76 -10.47
N MET A 512 -2.19 -1.98 -10.78
CA MET A 512 -1.37 -2.96 -10.05
C MET A 512 -1.06 -2.57 -8.60
N ASN A 513 -1.20 -1.30 -8.21
CA ASN A 513 -1.10 -0.88 -6.80
C ASN A 513 -2.43 -1.01 -6.02
N ASN A 514 -3.50 -1.46 -6.68
CA ASN A 514 -4.87 -1.59 -6.15
C ASN A 514 -5.50 -0.28 -5.66
N GLU A 515 -5.01 0.88 -6.09
CA GLU A 515 -5.61 2.16 -5.74
C GLU A 515 -6.62 2.59 -6.82
N PRO A 516 -7.93 2.65 -6.53
CA PRO A 516 -8.91 3.15 -7.47
C PRO A 516 -8.69 4.66 -7.71
N LEU A 517 -8.77 5.08 -8.95
CA LEU A 517 -8.76 6.50 -9.33
C LEU A 517 -10.07 6.85 -10.00
N PHE A 518 -11.00 7.41 -9.24
CA PHE A 518 -12.35 7.71 -9.73
C PHE A 518 -12.37 8.84 -10.76
N ARG A 519 -11.30 9.65 -10.87
CA ARG A 519 -11.11 10.59 -11.97
C ARG A 519 -11.02 9.94 -13.37
N PHE A 520 -10.89 8.62 -13.42
CA PHE A 520 -10.93 7.83 -14.67
C PHE A 520 -12.16 6.91 -14.74
N ALA A 521 -13.01 6.92 -13.71
CA ALA A 521 -14.17 6.03 -13.63
C ALA A 521 -15.36 6.58 -14.41
N ASN A 522 -16.22 5.67 -14.88
CA ASN A 522 -17.45 6.02 -15.58
C ASN A 522 -18.61 5.12 -15.15
N VAL A 523 -19.81 5.69 -15.06
CA VAL A 523 -21.07 4.96 -14.96
C VAL A 523 -21.77 5.07 -16.32
N LYS A 524 -22.16 3.92 -16.90
CA LYS A 524 -22.83 3.80 -18.21
C LYS A 524 -24.33 3.85 -18.08
#